data_9bd09d140894d9a63be468f551e65e8d
#
_entry.id   9bd09d140894d9a63be468f551e65e8d
#
_cell.length_a   1.000
_cell.length_b   1.000
_cell.length_c   1.000
_cell.angle_alpha   90.00
_cell.angle_beta   90.00
_cell.angle_gamma   90.00
#
_symmetry.space_group_name_H-M   'P 1'
#
loop_
_entity.id
_entity.type
_entity.pdbx_description
1 polymer ?
#
loop_
_entity_poly.entity_id
_entity_poly.type
_entity_poly.pdbx_seq_one_letter_code
_entity_poly.pdbx_strand_id
1 'polypeptide(L)'
;MIVLAVAIGLYIRSQDDPIEKRGSATEEFVTTEEPEAKPPPKKDDPRPWPTYGYDNGRQHISPYDHRPPYKRLWTIDAHDTLEFPPAVGYGRVYLAQQKGLFFALNAQTGRVEWRKSLGRCAASSPTVGKDVVYASYM
;
A
#
# COMPACT_ATOMS: atom_id res chain seq x y z
N MET A 1 42.55 -32.55 -32.75
CA MET A 1 42.48 -32.40 -31.28
C MET A 1 42.43 -30.93 -30.84
N ILE A 2 43.17 -29.98 -31.41
CA ILE A 2 43.17 -28.55 -31.00
C ILE A 2 41.83 -27.87 -31.19
N VAL A 3 41.12 -28.12 -32.30
CA VAL A 3 39.81 -27.50 -32.59
C VAL A 3 38.72 -27.90 -31.56
N LEU A 4 38.74 -29.16 -31.11
CA LEU A 4 37.79 -29.64 -30.10
C LEU A 4 38.03 -29.00 -28.73
N ALA A 5 39.30 -28.79 -28.34
CA ALA A 5 39.64 -28.13 -27.07
C ALA A 5 39.24 -26.66 -27.05
N VAL A 6 39.34 -25.94 -28.19
CA VAL A 6 38.88 -24.55 -28.32
C VAL A 6 37.35 -24.45 -28.22
N ALA A 7 36.62 -25.39 -28.85
CA ALA A 7 35.18 -25.43 -28.80
C ALA A 7 34.65 -25.70 -27.39
N ILE A 8 35.27 -26.61 -26.63
CA ILE A 8 34.92 -26.90 -25.27
C ILE A 8 35.23 -25.68 -24.35
N GLY A 9 36.38 -25.01 -24.56
CA GLY A 9 36.74 -23.81 -23.80
C GLY A 9 35.75 -22.66 -24.03
N LEU A 10 35.27 -22.46 -25.25
CA LEU A 10 34.25 -21.45 -25.55
C LEU A 10 32.88 -21.84 -25.00
N TYR A 11 32.52 -23.13 -25.01
CA TYR A 11 31.27 -23.62 -24.44
C TYR A 11 31.25 -23.43 -22.89
N ILE A 12 32.33 -23.74 -22.19
CA ILE A 12 32.45 -23.55 -20.76
C ILE A 12 32.39 -22.05 -20.41
N ARG A 13 33.04 -21.19 -21.20
CA ARG A 13 33.03 -19.74 -20.98
C ARG A 13 31.65 -19.09 -21.24
N SER A 14 30.82 -19.69 -22.08
CA SER A 14 29.45 -19.22 -22.34
C SER A 14 28.47 -19.64 -21.22
N GLN A 15 28.86 -20.55 -20.33
CA GLN A 15 28.06 -20.95 -19.18
C GLN A 15 28.40 -20.14 -17.92
N ASP A 16 29.48 -19.37 -17.93
CA ASP A 16 29.80 -18.39 -16.89
C ASP A 16 29.11 -17.04 -17.14
N ASP A 17 27.85 -17.07 -17.54
CA ASP A 17 27.01 -15.87 -17.41
C ASP A 17 26.98 -15.52 -15.92
N PRO A 18 27.38 -14.30 -15.53
CA PRO A 18 27.29 -13.89 -14.15
C PRO A 18 25.83 -14.04 -13.74
N ILE A 19 25.57 -14.97 -12.81
CA ILE A 19 24.25 -15.11 -12.20
C ILE A 19 23.91 -13.71 -11.70
N GLU A 20 23.05 -13.03 -12.43
CA GLU A 20 22.53 -11.74 -12.03
C GLU A 20 21.91 -11.94 -10.65
N LYS A 21 22.63 -11.52 -9.61
CA LYS A 21 22.15 -11.62 -8.24
C LYS A 21 20.98 -10.68 -8.09
N ARG A 22 19.82 -11.13 -8.49
CA ARG A 22 18.55 -10.44 -8.19
C ARG A 22 18.36 -10.50 -6.69
N GLY A 23 18.42 -9.35 -6.05
CA GLY A 23 17.95 -9.17 -4.68
C GLY A 23 18.97 -9.07 -3.58
N SER A 24 20.24 -8.80 -3.89
CA SER A 24 21.20 -8.33 -2.88
C SER A 24 21.60 -6.90 -3.22
N ALA A 25 20.97 -5.92 -2.58
CA ALA A 25 21.50 -4.57 -2.58
C ALA A 25 22.86 -4.60 -1.86
N THR A 26 23.94 -4.47 -2.62
CA THR A 26 25.30 -4.32 -2.08
C THR A 26 25.59 -2.88 -1.68
N GLU A 27 24.65 -1.97 -1.90
CA GLU A 27 24.71 -0.59 -1.46
C GLU A 27 23.83 -0.40 -0.22
N GLU A 28 24.45 0.00 0.86
CA GLU A 28 23.75 0.47 2.05
C GLU A 28 23.04 1.76 1.68
N PHE A 29 21.69 1.73 1.67
CA PHE A 29 20.89 2.93 1.53
C PHE A 29 21.06 3.78 2.79
N VAL A 30 22.09 4.62 2.80
CA VAL A 30 22.20 5.66 3.82
C VAL A 30 21.21 6.75 3.48
N THR A 31 20.02 6.68 4.06
CA THR A 31 19.07 7.79 4.02
C THR A 31 19.67 8.92 4.84
N THR A 32 20.38 9.84 4.17
CA THR A 32 20.93 11.05 4.81
C THR A 32 19.84 12.09 5.07
N GLU A 33 18.61 11.82 4.65
CA GLU A 33 17.46 12.65 4.98
C GLU A 33 16.92 12.20 6.33
N GLU A 34 17.16 13.04 7.34
CA GLU A 34 16.42 12.99 8.60
C GLU A 34 14.93 12.95 8.24
N PRO A 35 14.15 11.93 8.71
CA PRO A 35 12.75 11.81 8.33
C PRO A 35 12.06 13.10 8.72
N GLU A 36 11.63 13.88 7.72
CA GLU A 36 10.82 15.08 7.97
C GLU A 36 9.72 14.69 8.93
N ALA A 37 9.70 15.34 10.10
CA ALA A 37 8.66 15.11 11.10
C ALA A 37 7.31 15.20 10.40
N LYS A 38 6.54 14.11 10.43
CA LYS A 38 5.22 14.05 9.82
C LYS A 38 4.44 15.29 10.24
N PRO A 39 3.98 16.13 9.30
CA PRO A 39 3.17 17.28 9.67
C PRO A 39 2.00 16.77 10.52
N PRO A 40 1.65 17.47 11.60
CA PRO A 40 0.52 17.09 12.43
C PRO A 40 -0.70 16.93 11.54
N PRO A 41 -1.55 15.92 11.79
CA PRO A 41 -2.77 15.72 11.01
C PRO A 41 -3.56 17.03 10.99
N LYS A 42 -4.02 17.42 9.79
CA LYS A 42 -4.85 18.63 9.65
C LYS A 42 -6.01 18.53 10.64
N LYS A 43 -6.36 19.66 11.27
CA LYS A 43 -7.42 19.80 12.29
C LYS A 43 -8.79 19.20 11.87
N ASP A 44 -8.98 18.93 10.59
CA ASP A 44 -10.22 18.47 9.98
C ASP A 44 -10.40 16.95 9.94
N ASP A 45 -9.42 16.19 10.41
CA ASP A 45 -9.53 14.73 10.50
C ASP A 45 -9.41 14.27 11.96
N PRO A 46 -10.53 14.30 12.70
CA PRO A 46 -10.51 14.09 14.15
C PRO A 46 -10.10 12.69 14.58
N ARG A 47 -10.11 11.70 13.68
CA ARG A 47 -9.83 10.31 14.01
C ARG A 47 -9.27 9.52 12.80
N PRO A 48 -8.04 9.84 12.34
CA PRO A 48 -7.45 9.12 11.23
C PRO A 48 -7.14 7.66 11.60
N TRP A 49 -7.28 6.79 10.59
CA TRP A 49 -6.79 5.41 10.62
C TRP A 49 -6.05 5.16 9.31
N PRO A 50 -4.80 5.68 9.17
CA PRO A 50 -4.19 5.89 7.88
C PRO A 50 -3.69 4.62 7.19
N THR A 51 -3.53 3.53 7.93
CA THR A 51 -3.01 2.27 7.38
C THR A 51 -3.58 1.07 8.14
N TYR A 52 -3.38 -0.12 7.62
CA TYR A 52 -3.71 -1.36 8.32
C TYR A 52 -3.02 -1.41 9.69
N GLY A 53 -3.82 -1.64 10.74
CA GLY A 53 -3.32 -1.69 12.11
C GLY A 53 -3.01 -0.35 12.74
N TYR A 54 -3.43 0.76 12.14
CA TYR A 54 -3.28 2.15 12.56
C TYR A 54 -1.92 2.77 12.24
N ASP A 55 -0.82 2.11 12.57
CA ASP A 55 0.55 2.60 12.40
C ASP A 55 1.50 1.49 11.90
N ASN A 56 2.78 1.79 11.82
CA ASN A 56 3.81 0.84 11.40
C ASN A 56 3.97 -0.33 12.38
N GLY A 57 3.59 -0.16 13.63
CA GLY A 57 3.60 -1.23 14.65
C GLY A 57 2.45 -2.22 14.48
N ARG A 58 1.42 -1.86 13.71
CA ARG A 58 0.23 -2.70 13.40
C ARG A 58 -0.42 -3.30 14.64
N GLN A 59 -0.44 -2.57 15.73
CA GLN A 59 -0.95 -3.04 17.00
C GLN A 59 -2.48 -3.03 17.08
N HIS A 60 -3.18 -2.42 16.10
CA HIS A 60 -4.64 -2.26 16.06
C HIS A 60 -5.20 -1.51 17.28
N ILE A 61 -4.40 -0.67 17.91
CA ILE A 61 -4.81 0.12 19.07
C ILE A 61 -5.16 1.53 18.60
N SER A 62 -6.40 1.94 18.87
CA SER A 62 -6.83 3.32 18.65
C SER A 62 -6.32 4.22 19.79
N PRO A 63 -5.68 5.35 19.47
CA PRO A 63 -5.33 6.35 20.48
C PRO A 63 -6.56 7.18 20.94
N TYR A 64 -7.72 6.94 20.31
CA TYR A 64 -8.95 7.67 20.57
C TYR A 64 -9.85 6.87 21.49
N ASP A 65 -10.54 7.59 22.41
CA ASP A 65 -11.56 6.98 23.26
C ASP A 65 -12.83 6.71 22.42
N HIS A 66 -13.13 5.43 22.23
CA HIS A 66 -14.30 4.96 21.53
C HIS A 66 -15.21 4.19 22.49
N ARG A 67 -16.27 4.85 22.95
CA ARG A 67 -17.25 4.22 23.85
C ARG A 67 -18.63 4.16 23.21
N PRO A 68 -19.36 3.04 23.38
CA PRO A 68 -20.74 2.95 22.97
C PRO A 68 -21.64 3.91 23.77
N PRO A 69 -22.83 4.24 23.26
CA PRO A 69 -23.45 3.70 22.07
C PRO A 69 -22.93 4.31 20.77
N TYR A 70 -22.70 3.45 19.73
CA TYR A 70 -22.30 3.93 18.41
C TYR A 70 -23.52 4.25 17.55
N LYS A 71 -23.41 5.30 16.73
CA LYS A 71 -24.41 5.69 15.75
C LYS A 71 -23.87 5.42 14.33
N ARG A 72 -24.67 4.73 13.52
CA ARG A 72 -24.37 4.60 12.09
C ARG A 72 -24.54 5.95 11.41
N LEU A 73 -23.49 6.46 10.76
CA LEU A 73 -23.56 7.70 9.99
C LEU A 73 -24.10 7.48 8.58
N TRP A 74 -23.59 6.46 7.90
CA TRP A 74 -23.96 6.13 6.53
C TRP A 74 -23.67 4.66 6.21
N THR A 75 -24.11 4.23 5.05
CA THR A 75 -23.83 2.90 4.49
C THR A 75 -23.54 3.07 3.00
N ILE A 76 -22.62 2.31 2.48
CA ILE A 76 -22.34 2.20 1.04
C ILE A 76 -22.49 0.74 0.62
N ASP A 77 -23.07 0.54 -0.56
CA ASP A 77 -22.96 -0.71 -1.30
C ASP A 77 -21.84 -0.58 -2.33
N ALA A 78 -20.78 -1.35 -2.14
CA ALA A 78 -19.65 -1.37 -3.07
C ALA A 78 -19.89 -2.29 -4.27
N HIS A 79 -21.02 -3.00 -4.33
CA HIS A 79 -21.41 -3.98 -5.35
C HIS A 79 -20.41 -5.14 -5.57
N ASP A 80 -19.48 -5.34 -4.64
CA ASP A 80 -18.53 -6.43 -4.64
C ASP A 80 -17.86 -6.57 -3.25
N THR A 81 -17.05 -7.62 -3.08
CA THR A 81 -16.36 -7.90 -1.82
C THR A 81 -15.33 -6.82 -1.48
N LEU A 82 -15.37 -6.37 -0.24
CA LEU A 82 -14.33 -5.58 0.41
C LEU A 82 -13.54 -6.50 1.34
N GLU A 83 -12.47 -7.08 0.83
CA GLU A 83 -11.67 -8.06 1.56
C GLU A 83 -10.77 -7.42 2.61
N PHE A 84 -10.27 -6.24 2.30
CA PHE A 84 -9.32 -5.53 3.14
C PHE A 84 -9.96 -4.35 3.88
N PRO A 85 -9.56 -4.11 5.15
CA PRO A 85 -10.04 -2.96 5.91
C PRO A 85 -9.78 -1.63 5.21
N PRO A 86 -10.68 -0.64 5.39
CA PRO A 86 -10.50 0.70 4.85
C PRO A 86 -9.37 1.44 5.56
N ALA A 87 -8.85 2.47 4.89
CA ALA A 87 -8.02 3.49 5.52
C ALA A 87 -8.79 4.81 5.60
N VAL A 88 -8.52 5.59 6.66
CA VAL A 88 -9.17 6.87 6.91
C VAL A 88 -8.11 7.95 7.08
N GLY A 89 -8.23 9.02 6.34
CA GLY A 89 -7.34 10.18 6.45
C GLY A 89 -7.81 11.37 5.64
N TYR A 90 -7.52 12.54 6.11
CA TYR A 90 -7.86 13.82 5.46
C TYR A 90 -9.34 13.96 5.10
N GLY A 91 -10.22 13.54 6.02
CA GLY A 91 -11.68 13.61 5.85
C GLY A 91 -12.26 12.60 4.86
N ARG A 92 -11.49 11.59 4.46
CA ARG A 92 -11.89 10.55 3.49
C ARG A 92 -11.74 9.15 4.04
N VAL A 93 -12.58 8.26 3.53
CA VAL A 93 -12.46 6.81 3.69
C VAL A 93 -12.07 6.21 2.34
N TYR A 94 -11.02 5.41 2.33
CA TYR A 94 -10.50 4.75 1.14
C TYR A 94 -10.79 3.27 1.20
N LEU A 95 -11.39 2.74 0.14
CA LEU A 95 -11.80 1.35 0.01
C LEU A 95 -11.22 0.72 -1.24
N ALA A 96 -10.67 -0.48 -1.10
CA ALA A 96 -10.20 -1.32 -2.21
C ALA A 96 -11.19 -2.47 -2.43
N GLN A 97 -11.87 -2.47 -3.57
CA GLN A 97 -12.82 -3.51 -3.97
C GLN A 97 -12.08 -4.65 -4.68
N GLN A 98 -12.52 -5.88 -4.44
CA GLN A 98 -11.90 -7.09 -5.00
C GLN A 98 -11.75 -7.06 -6.52
N LYS A 99 -12.75 -6.62 -7.27
CA LYS A 99 -12.69 -6.55 -8.74
C LYS A 99 -11.96 -5.31 -9.29
N GLY A 100 -11.15 -4.65 -8.48
CA GLY A 100 -10.23 -3.63 -8.95
C GLY A 100 -10.72 -2.20 -8.87
N LEU A 101 -11.93 -1.91 -8.38
CA LEU A 101 -12.33 -0.55 -8.10
C LEU A 101 -11.76 -0.06 -6.78
N PHE A 102 -11.28 1.16 -6.81
CA PHE A 102 -10.79 1.89 -5.66
C PHE A 102 -11.62 3.16 -5.47
N PHE A 103 -12.07 3.39 -4.25
CA PHE A 103 -12.97 4.50 -3.92
C PHE A 103 -12.34 5.44 -2.90
N ALA A 104 -12.62 6.72 -3.06
CA ALA A 104 -12.49 7.70 -1.99
C ALA A 104 -13.87 8.26 -1.68
N LEU A 105 -14.25 8.15 -0.42
CA LEU A 105 -15.54 8.58 0.10
C LEU A 105 -15.33 9.71 1.09
N ASN A 106 -16.24 10.64 1.13
CA ASN A 106 -16.30 11.62 2.21
C ASN A 106 -16.61 10.90 3.54
N ALA A 107 -15.77 11.07 4.54
CA ALA A 107 -15.86 10.33 5.81
C ALA A 107 -17.14 10.66 6.61
N GLN A 108 -17.69 11.85 6.45
CA GLN A 108 -18.89 12.25 7.20
C GLN A 108 -20.19 11.85 6.50
N THR A 109 -20.21 11.89 5.17
CA THR A 109 -21.44 11.71 4.40
C THR A 109 -21.53 10.38 3.67
N GLY A 110 -20.42 9.65 3.50
CA GLY A 110 -20.33 8.44 2.70
C GLY A 110 -20.43 8.65 1.19
N ARG A 111 -20.50 9.90 0.73
CA ARG A 111 -20.57 10.20 -0.72
C ARG A 111 -19.26 9.82 -1.39
N VAL A 112 -19.36 9.16 -2.55
CA VAL A 112 -18.18 8.89 -3.41
C VAL A 112 -17.69 10.20 -3.97
N GLU A 113 -16.47 10.62 -3.63
CA GLU A 113 -15.81 11.79 -4.19
C GLU A 113 -15.12 11.43 -5.52
N TRP A 114 -14.48 10.29 -5.55
CA TRP A 114 -13.93 9.73 -6.79
C TRP A 114 -13.78 8.21 -6.70
N ARG A 115 -13.62 7.59 -7.86
CA ARG A 115 -13.32 6.16 -8.01
C ARG A 115 -12.35 5.94 -9.15
N LYS A 116 -11.53 4.90 -9.06
CA LYS A 116 -10.56 4.49 -10.09
C LYS A 116 -10.56 2.98 -10.25
N SER A 117 -10.39 2.51 -11.47
CA SER A 117 -10.03 1.12 -11.74
C SER A 117 -8.51 1.02 -11.75
N LEU A 118 -7.94 0.18 -10.87
CA LEU A 118 -6.49 0.06 -10.68
C LEU A 118 -5.92 -1.30 -11.11
N GLY A 119 -6.74 -2.33 -11.19
CA GLY A 119 -6.30 -3.68 -11.52
C GLY A 119 -7.46 -4.65 -11.53
N ARG A 120 -7.20 -5.93 -11.28
CA ARG A 120 -8.24 -6.97 -11.24
C ARG A 120 -8.54 -7.48 -9.84
N CYS A 121 -7.58 -7.44 -8.94
CA CYS A 121 -7.75 -7.91 -7.57
C CYS A 121 -7.05 -6.94 -6.60
N ALA A 122 -7.76 -6.50 -5.58
CA ALA A 122 -7.11 -5.82 -4.46
C ALA A 122 -6.15 -6.78 -3.75
N ALA A 123 -4.99 -6.29 -3.36
CA ALA A 123 -3.96 -7.11 -2.72
C ALA A 123 -3.63 -6.67 -1.29
N SER A 124 -4.10 -5.50 -0.86
CA SER A 124 -3.92 -5.02 0.52
C SER A 124 -4.88 -3.89 0.88
N SER A 125 -4.93 -3.58 2.18
CA SER A 125 -5.53 -2.33 2.67
C SER A 125 -4.82 -1.12 2.08
N PRO A 126 -5.56 -0.03 1.79
CA PRO A 126 -4.95 1.23 1.42
C PRO A 126 -4.07 1.80 2.53
N THR A 127 -3.13 2.66 2.16
CA THR A 127 -2.34 3.45 3.12
C THR A 127 -2.37 4.92 2.70
N VAL A 128 -2.72 5.79 3.64
CA VAL A 128 -2.86 7.24 3.39
C VAL A 128 -1.57 7.94 3.79
N GLY A 129 -0.94 8.60 2.83
CA GLY A 129 0.18 9.53 3.04
C GLY A 129 -0.28 10.98 3.03
N LYS A 130 0.66 11.91 3.05
CA LYS A 130 0.38 13.35 3.16
C LYS A 130 -0.53 13.86 2.03
N ASP A 131 -0.19 13.65 0.79
CA ASP A 131 -0.95 14.11 -0.38
C ASP A 131 -1.20 12.96 -1.36
N VAL A 132 -1.08 11.73 -0.89
CA VAL A 132 -1.12 10.52 -1.70
C VAL A 132 -1.80 9.39 -0.94
N VAL A 133 -2.46 8.51 -1.65
CA VAL A 133 -2.93 7.23 -1.14
C VAL A 133 -2.28 6.09 -1.93
N TYR A 134 -1.77 5.12 -1.21
CA TYR A 134 -1.17 3.92 -1.77
C TYR A 134 -2.18 2.78 -1.76
N ALA A 135 -2.28 2.07 -2.86
CA ALA A 135 -3.10 0.87 -3.00
C ALA A 135 -2.35 -0.15 -3.86
N SER A 136 -2.40 -1.43 -3.49
CA SER A 136 -1.82 -2.51 -4.28
C SER A 136 -2.89 -3.37 -4.92
N TYR A 137 -2.68 -3.70 -6.18
CA TYR A 137 -3.55 -4.52 -7.02
C TYR A 137 -2.72 -5.49 -7.86
N MET A 138 -3.34 -6.59 -8.25
CA MET A 138 -2.81 -7.59 -9.18
C MET A 138 -3.54 -7.55 -10.51
#